data_9a8a179b26ab5b85f720ced9ca37f8e4
#
_entry.id   9a8a179b26ab5b85f720ced9ca37f8e4
#
_cell.length_a   1.000
_cell.length_b   1.000
_cell.length_c   1.000
_cell.angle_alpha   90.00
_cell.angle_beta   90.00
_cell.angle_gamma   90.00
#
_symmetry.space_group_name_H-M   'P 1'
#
loop_
_entity.id
_entity.type
_entity.pdbx_description
1 polymer ?
#
loop_
_entity_poly.entity_id
_entity_poly.type
_entity_poly.pdbx_seq_one_letter_code
_entity_poly.pdbx_strand_id
1 'polypeptide(L)'
;PAYRPEREAQVLQRIKAANPGPLSGETVAMLFREIMSACLAIERPITVAYLGPKGTFSEGAATKHFGLAAVALATTSIDEVYREVEAGGADFGVVPVENSTEGVVSHTLDLFLDSSLLICGEVVIEAALHLLSKASSLAEVRQIYSHPHAIAAARKWLETNSQHIPVVETSSTAAAAEIAAS
;
A
#
# COMPACT_ATOMS: atom_id res chain seq x y z
N PRO A 1 2.04 20.94 14.42
CA PRO A 1 1.62 19.54 14.27
C PRO A 1 2.66 18.63 14.90
N ALA A 2 2.23 17.55 15.56
CA ALA A 2 3.12 16.60 16.23
C ALA A 2 4.01 15.84 15.24
N TYR A 3 3.49 15.51 14.06
CA TYR A 3 4.20 14.81 12.98
C TYR A 3 4.83 15.80 11.99
N ARG A 4 6.13 15.62 11.71
CA ARG A 4 6.90 16.41 10.75
C ARG A 4 7.69 15.49 9.83
N PRO A 5 7.19 15.23 8.60
CA PRO A 5 7.82 14.29 7.64
C PRO A 5 9.29 14.61 7.36
N GLU A 6 9.64 15.89 7.23
CA GLU A 6 11.01 16.32 6.95
C GLU A 6 11.97 15.98 8.12
N ARG A 7 11.48 16.12 9.34
CA ARG A 7 12.27 15.81 10.54
C ARG A 7 12.49 14.31 10.68
N GLU A 8 11.45 13.52 10.41
CA GLU A 8 11.57 12.08 10.38
C GLU A 8 12.58 11.62 9.34
N ALA A 9 12.50 12.13 8.10
CA ALA A 9 13.44 11.80 7.04
C ALA A 9 14.89 12.13 7.44
N GLN A 10 15.15 13.28 8.06
CA GLN A 10 16.47 13.66 8.56
C GLN A 10 16.99 12.70 9.64
N VAL A 11 16.14 12.29 10.57
CA VAL A 11 16.51 11.35 11.63
C VAL A 11 16.87 9.99 11.03
N LEU A 12 16.05 9.48 10.13
CA LEU A 12 16.30 8.19 9.45
C LEU A 12 17.59 8.23 8.63
N GLN A 13 17.86 9.31 7.91
CA GLN A 13 19.12 9.48 7.18
C GLN A 13 20.35 9.44 8.11
N ARG A 14 20.29 10.16 9.25
CA ARG A 14 21.39 10.15 10.24
C ARG A 14 21.61 8.74 10.80
N ILE A 15 20.54 8.03 11.10
CA ILE A 15 20.61 6.67 11.64
C ILE A 15 21.24 5.72 10.62
N LYS A 16 20.83 5.79 9.33
CA LYS A 16 21.45 5.01 8.27
C LYS A 16 22.94 5.31 8.11
N ALA A 17 23.31 6.57 8.13
CA ALA A 17 24.73 6.99 7.98
C ALA A 17 25.59 6.59 9.19
N ALA A 18 25.04 6.57 10.39
CA ALA A 18 25.72 6.18 11.62
C ALA A 18 25.74 4.67 11.90
N ASN A 19 25.06 3.88 11.08
CA ASN A 19 24.93 2.43 11.30
C ASN A 19 26.22 1.69 10.96
N PRO A 20 26.92 1.07 11.94
CA PRO A 20 28.13 0.30 11.69
C PRO A 20 27.87 -1.17 11.26
N GLY A 21 26.61 -1.58 11.08
CA GLY A 21 26.20 -2.98 10.88
C GLY A 21 26.05 -3.72 12.23
N PRO A 22 25.71 -5.02 12.24
CA PRO A 22 25.55 -5.93 11.11
C PRO A 22 24.20 -5.83 10.36
N LEU A 23 23.24 -5.06 10.90
CA LEU A 23 21.95 -4.84 10.21
C LEU A 23 22.13 -3.87 9.04
N SER A 24 21.35 -4.05 7.97
CA SER A 24 21.34 -3.10 6.88
C SER A 24 20.80 -1.73 7.33
N GLY A 25 21.23 -0.65 6.69
CA GLY A 25 20.71 0.69 6.98
C GLY A 25 19.19 0.79 6.81
N GLU A 26 18.61 0.05 5.84
CA GLU A 26 17.17 -0.01 5.61
C GLU A 26 16.44 -0.71 6.75
N THR A 27 16.99 -1.81 7.26
CA THR A 27 16.43 -2.52 8.43
C THR A 27 16.42 -1.64 9.66
N VAL A 28 17.53 -0.94 9.92
CA VAL A 28 17.63 -0.02 11.08
C VAL A 28 16.64 1.13 10.92
N ALA A 29 16.52 1.71 9.73
CA ALA A 29 15.56 2.78 9.48
C ALA A 29 14.10 2.32 9.69
N MET A 30 13.76 1.11 9.28
CA MET A 30 12.44 0.53 9.52
C MET A 30 12.15 0.40 11.03
N LEU A 31 13.07 -0.14 11.80
CA LEU A 31 12.91 -0.28 13.27
C LEU A 31 12.73 1.08 13.96
N PHE A 32 13.54 2.06 13.58
CA PHE A 32 13.41 3.41 14.15
C PHE A 32 12.10 4.10 13.74
N ARG A 33 11.59 3.87 12.54
CA ARG A 33 10.27 4.37 12.13
C ARG A 33 9.17 3.80 13.02
N GLU A 34 9.18 2.50 13.30
CA GLU A 34 8.20 1.89 14.19
C GLU A 34 8.28 2.46 15.62
N ILE A 35 9.48 2.69 16.15
CA ILE A 35 9.66 3.34 17.45
C ILE A 35 9.08 4.75 17.43
N MET A 36 9.38 5.56 16.42
CA MET A 36 8.85 6.92 16.29
C MET A 36 7.33 6.93 16.13
N SER A 37 6.78 6.04 15.31
CA SER A 37 5.34 5.88 15.14
C SER A 37 4.64 5.53 16.45
N ALA A 38 5.18 4.57 17.21
CA ALA A 38 4.64 4.20 18.51
C ALA A 38 4.71 5.36 19.53
N CYS A 39 5.82 6.12 19.56
CA CYS A 39 5.94 7.29 20.43
C CYS A 39 4.95 8.40 20.09
N LEU A 40 4.74 8.67 18.80
CA LEU A 40 3.74 9.65 18.33
C LEU A 40 2.32 9.23 18.69
N ALA A 41 2.00 7.95 18.58
CA ALA A 41 0.68 7.42 18.91
C ALA A 41 0.32 7.59 20.40
N ILE A 42 1.31 7.68 21.30
CA ILE A 42 1.07 7.97 22.72
C ILE A 42 0.60 9.43 22.92
N GLU A 43 1.11 10.37 22.12
CA GLU A 43 0.70 11.76 22.19
C GLU A 43 -0.61 11.99 21.44
N ARG A 44 -0.66 11.63 20.18
CA ARG A 44 -1.83 11.69 19.30
C ARG A 44 -1.68 10.69 18.16
N PRO A 45 -2.56 9.68 18.06
CA PRO A 45 -2.57 8.77 16.90
C PRO A 45 -2.78 9.55 15.59
N ILE A 46 -1.96 9.25 14.60
CA ILE A 46 -2.11 9.79 13.24
C ILE A 46 -3.15 8.92 12.52
N THR A 47 -4.16 9.55 11.92
CA THR A 47 -5.14 8.88 11.07
C THR A 47 -4.75 9.06 9.60
N VAL A 48 -4.66 7.95 8.87
CA VAL A 48 -4.27 7.92 7.46
C VAL A 48 -5.36 7.28 6.62
N ALA A 49 -6.03 8.07 5.78
CA ALA A 49 -6.98 7.58 4.79
C ALA A 49 -6.25 6.94 3.60
N TYR A 50 -6.74 5.83 3.08
CA TYR A 50 -6.15 5.16 1.93
C TYR A 50 -7.22 4.49 1.07
N LEU A 51 -6.91 4.28 -0.23
CA LEU A 51 -7.80 3.53 -1.12
C LEU A 51 -7.86 2.06 -0.70
N GLY A 52 -9.00 1.69 -0.10
CA GLY A 52 -9.30 0.34 0.36
C GLY A 52 -9.55 -0.68 -0.77
N PRO A 53 -9.99 -1.84 -0.41
CA PRO A 53 -10.22 -2.35 0.95
C PRO A 53 -8.93 -2.63 1.74
N LYS A 54 -9.07 -3.15 2.95
CA LYS A 54 -7.94 -3.65 3.76
C LYS A 54 -7.19 -4.75 3.00
N GLY A 55 -5.87 -4.83 3.17
CA GLY A 55 -4.99 -5.78 2.48
C GLY A 55 -4.52 -5.31 1.10
N THR A 56 -4.78 -4.04 0.70
CA THR A 56 -4.34 -3.48 -0.58
C THR A 56 -2.90 -2.94 -0.51
N PHE A 57 -2.30 -2.69 -1.68
CA PHE A 57 -0.99 -2.03 -1.78
C PHE A 57 -1.02 -0.61 -1.19
N SER A 58 -2.16 0.08 -1.25
CA SER A 58 -2.33 1.41 -0.65
C SER A 58 -2.26 1.36 0.88
N GLU A 59 -2.84 0.33 1.52
CA GLU A 59 -2.63 0.09 2.96
C GLU A 59 -1.17 -0.22 3.28
N GLY A 60 -0.54 -1.06 2.45
CA GLY A 60 0.89 -1.36 2.59
C GLY A 60 1.77 -0.11 2.48
N ALA A 61 1.43 0.80 1.57
CA ALA A 61 2.12 2.09 1.44
C ALA A 61 1.91 2.98 2.66
N ALA A 62 0.68 3.08 3.18
CA ALA A 62 0.37 3.82 4.40
C ALA A 62 1.18 3.28 5.60
N THR A 63 1.16 1.97 5.80
CA THR A 63 1.91 1.32 6.88
C THR A 63 3.42 1.50 6.72
N LYS A 64 3.94 1.36 5.50
CA LYS A 64 5.37 1.54 5.22
C LYS A 64 5.85 2.96 5.53
N HIS A 65 5.02 3.96 5.29
CA HIS A 65 5.37 5.38 5.48
C HIS A 65 5.16 5.86 6.92
N PHE A 66 4.00 5.55 7.52
CA PHE A 66 3.58 6.08 8.81
C PHE A 66 3.82 5.13 9.99
N GLY A 67 4.17 3.87 9.73
CA GLY A 67 4.35 2.83 10.74
C GLY A 67 3.03 2.16 11.17
N LEU A 68 3.16 1.09 11.95
CA LEU A 68 2.03 0.25 12.38
C LEU A 68 1.12 0.91 13.43
N ALA A 69 1.61 1.94 14.13
CA ALA A 69 0.84 2.63 15.17
C ALA A 69 -0.12 3.71 14.61
N ALA A 70 -0.03 4.03 13.32
CA ALA A 70 -0.99 4.90 12.65
C ALA A 70 -2.35 4.21 12.49
N VAL A 71 -3.43 4.98 12.65
CA VAL A 71 -4.80 4.51 12.43
C VAL A 71 -5.10 4.54 10.93
N ALA A 72 -5.23 3.38 10.32
CA ALA A 72 -5.51 3.25 8.90
C ALA A 72 -7.02 3.30 8.64
N LEU A 73 -7.49 4.26 7.83
CA LEU A 73 -8.88 4.47 7.42
C LEU A 73 -9.04 4.07 5.96
N ALA A 74 -9.67 2.91 5.72
CA ALA A 74 -9.98 2.44 4.38
C ALA A 74 -11.16 3.21 3.79
N THR A 75 -11.00 3.71 2.56
CA THR A 75 -12.04 4.40 1.80
C THR A 75 -12.42 3.61 0.55
N THR A 76 -13.55 3.94 -0.06
CA THR A 76 -14.08 3.24 -1.25
C THR A 76 -13.57 3.81 -2.57
N SER A 77 -13.07 5.06 -2.55
CA SER A 77 -12.56 5.75 -3.74
C SER A 77 -11.43 6.73 -3.40
N ILE A 78 -10.69 7.15 -4.43
CA ILE A 78 -9.65 8.18 -4.30
C ILE A 78 -10.28 9.51 -3.86
N ASP A 79 -11.44 9.88 -4.39
CA ASP A 79 -12.18 11.10 -4.00
C ASP A 79 -12.51 11.10 -2.51
N GLU A 80 -12.85 9.94 -1.96
CA GLU A 80 -13.14 9.82 -0.54
C GLU A 80 -11.89 10.01 0.32
N VAL A 81 -10.71 9.55 -0.14
CA VAL A 81 -9.44 9.84 0.54
C VAL A 81 -9.22 11.35 0.66
N TYR A 82 -9.40 12.09 -0.46
CA TYR A 82 -9.25 13.54 -0.47
C TYR A 82 -10.25 14.22 0.47
N ARG A 83 -11.53 13.82 0.42
CA ARG A 83 -12.58 14.38 1.29
C ARG A 83 -12.31 14.15 2.76
N GLU A 84 -11.84 12.96 3.15
CA GLU A 84 -11.51 12.65 4.54
C GLU A 84 -10.40 13.55 5.08
N VAL A 85 -9.37 13.82 4.27
CA VAL A 85 -8.28 14.71 4.68
C VAL A 85 -8.73 16.18 4.71
N GLU A 86 -9.47 16.65 3.71
CA GLU A 86 -10.00 18.03 3.64
C GLU A 86 -10.98 18.33 4.77
N ALA A 87 -11.81 17.35 5.14
CA ALA A 87 -12.77 17.46 6.25
C ALA A 87 -12.11 17.31 7.63
N GLY A 88 -10.83 16.92 7.72
CA GLY A 88 -10.12 16.68 8.97
C GLY A 88 -10.49 15.35 9.64
N GLY A 89 -11.13 14.43 8.93
CA GLY A 89 -11.37 13.05 9.37
C GLY A 89 -10.11 12.19 9.35
N ALA A 90 -9.15 12.54 8.49
CA ALA A 90 -7.82 11.98 8.46
C ALA A 90 -6.75 13.09 8.46
N ASP A 91 -5.58 12.81 9.05
CA ASP A 91 -4.45 13.72 9.05
C ASP A 91 -3.68 13.68 7.71
N PHE A 92 -3.67 12.53 7.04
CA PHE A 92 -3.01 12.27 5.76
C PHE A 92 -3.84 11.36 4.87
N GLY A 93 -3.59 11.45 3.55
CA GLY A 93 -4.15 10.55 2.55
C GLY A 93 -3.04 9.83 1.78
N VAL A 94 -3.25 8.57 1.46
CA VAL A 94 -2.38 7.77 0.59
C VAL A 94 -3.16 7.33 -0.64
N VAL A 95 -2.75 7.82 -1.79
CA VAL A 95 -3.40 7.56 -3.08
C VAL A 95 -2.39 7.01 -4.10
N PRO A 96 -2.81 6.09 -4.99
CA PRO A 96 -1.97 5.61 -6.06
C PRO A 96 -1.77 6.70 -7.13
N VAL A 97 -0.53 6.92 -7.55
CA VAL A 97 -0.17 7.89 -8.61
C VAL A 97 0.24 7.19 -9.89
N GLU A 98 0.93 6.07 -9.77
CA GLU A 98 1.45 5.32 -10.92
C GLU A 98 1.53 3.82 -10.61
N ASN A 99 1.29 3.02 -11.63
CA ASN A 99 1.48 1.58 -11.62
C ASN A 99 2.32 1.20 -12.84
N SER A 100 3.35 0.39 -12.65
CA SER A 100 4.28 -0.05 -13.71
C SER A 100 3.61 -0.79 -14.87
N THR A 101 2.41 -1.36 -14.68
CA THR A 101 1.67 -2.10 -15.71
C THR A 101 0.73 -1.20 -16.51
N GLU A 102 0.08 -0.22 -15.86
CA GLU A 102 -0.95 0.63 -16.46
C GLU A 102 -0.54 2.07 -16.62
N GLY A 103 0.59 2.45 -16.01
CA GLY A 103 1.08 3.82 -16.03
C GLY A 103 0.39 4.72 -15.00
N VAL A 104 0.20 5.95 -15.37
CA VAL A 104 -0.28 7.03 -14.49
C VAL A 104 -1.75 6.88 -14.15
N VAL A 105 -2.11 7.09 -12.89
CA VAL A 105 -3.51 7.18 -12.40
C VAL A 105 -4.00 8.61 -12.61
N SER A 106 -4.53 8.89 -13.82
CA SER A 106 -4.94 10.26 -14.21
C SER A 106 -5.92 10.90 -13.23
N HIS A 107 -6.86 10.12 -12.67
CA HIS A 107 -7.82 10.62 -11.71
C HIS A 107 -7.17 11.22 -10.46
N THR A 108 -6.10 10.60 -9.95
CA THR A 108 -5.33 11.16 -8.82
C THR A 108 -4.68 12.49 -9.19
N LEU A 109 -4.14 12.59 -10.42
CA LEU A 109 -3.50 13.83 -10.88
C LEU A 109 -4.52 14.95 -11.07
N ASP A 110 -5.71 14.65 -11.57
CA ASP A 110 -6.79 15.64 -11.72
C ASP A 110 -7.20 16.21 -10.35
N LEU A 111 -7.33 15.34 -9.34
CA LEU A 111 -7.65 15.78 -7.97
C LEU A 111 -6.54 16.62 -7.34
N PHE A 112 -5.27 16.45 -7.70
CA PHE A 112 -4.19 17.34 -7.24
C PHE A 112 -4.33 18.76 -7.79
N LEU A 113 -4.96 18.95 -8.95
CA LEU A 113 -5.19 20.27 -9.52
C LEU A 113 -6.35 21.01 -8.83
N ASP A 114 -7.36 20.27 -8.37
CA ASP A 114 -8.59 20.82 -7.81
C ASP A 114 -8.56 20.94 -6.27
N SER A 115 -7.68 20.21 -5.59
CA SER A 115 -7.58 20.16 -4.13
C SER A 115 -6.58 21.18 -3.59
N SER A 116 -6.83 21.67 -2.36
CA SER A 116 -5.90 22.49 -1.59
C SER A 116 -4.85 21.69 -0.82
N LEU A 117 -4.92 20.36 -0.86
CA LEU A 117 -3.98 19.49 -0.16
C LEU A 117 -2.60 19.55 -0.81
N LEU A 118 -1.57 19.35 0.02
CA LEU A 118 -0.18 19.36 -0.41
C LEU A 118 0.43 17.96 -0.39
N ILE A 119 1.21 17.66 -1.42
CA ILE A 119 2.01 16.44 -1.44
C ILE A 119 3.14 16.58 -0.41
N CYS A 120 3.19 15.71 0.58
CA CYS A 120 4.18 15.73 1.66
C CYS A 120 5.14 14.52 1.64
N GLY A 121 4.93 13.56 0.74
CA GLY A 121 5.79 12.40 0.60
C GLY A 121 5.43 11.52 -0.57
N GLU A 122 6.33 10.59 -0.87
CA GLU A 122 6.19 9.56 -1.90
C GLU A 122 6.56 8.21 -1.30
N VAL A 123 5.81 7.17 -1.68
CA VAL A 123 6.09 5.78 -1.27
C VAL A 123 6.06 4.89 -2.49
N VAL A 124 7.14 4.16 -2.72
CA VAL A 124 7.21 3.12 -3.74
C VAL A 124 7.00 1.76 -3.09
N ILE A 125 5.99 1.00 -3.59
CA ILE A 125 5.72 -0.37 -3.19
C ILE A 125 6.12 -1.30 -4.32
N GLU A 126 6.98 -2.25 -4.03
CA GLU A 126 7.30 -3.34 -4.95
C GLU A 126 6.20 -4.39 -4.86
N ALA A 127 5.43 -4.54 -5.95
CA ALA A 127 4.32 -5.49 -6.03
C ALA A 127 4.83 -6.85 -6.53
N ALA A 128 5.15 -7.76 -5.61
CA ALA A 128 5.40 -9.15 -5.93
C ALA A 128 4.07 -9.92 -5.98
N LEU A 129 3.75 -10.51 -7.14
CA LEU A 129 2.54 -11.32 -7.29
C LEU A 129 2.84 -12.79 -6.97
N HIS A 130 2.03 -13.35 -6.09
CA HIS A 130 2.09 -14.77 -5.73
C HIS A 130 0.76 -15.44 -6.00
N LEU A 131 0.78 -16.64 -6.58
CA LEU A 131 -0.40 -17.50 -6.65
C LEU A 131 -0.56 -18.21 -5.31
N LEU A 132 -1.65 -17.92 -4.61
CA LEU A 132 -1.97 -18.51 -3.31
C LEU A 132 -3.08 -19.55 -3.48
N SER A 133 -2.94 -20.70 -2.84
CA SER A 133 -3.94 -21.76 -2.89
C SER A 133 -3.89 -22.60 -1.62
N LYS A 134 -5.03 -23.19 -1.25
CA LYS A 134 -5.11 -24.28 -0.26
C LYS A 134 -4.77 -25.66 -0.87
N ALA A 135 -4.72 -25.75 -2.20
CA ALA A 135 -4.38 -26.97 -2.93
C ALA A 135 -2.87 -27.28 -2.79
N SER A 136 -2.52 -28.55 -2.81
CA SER A 136 -1.15 -29.03 -2.69
C SER A 136 -0.34 -28.88 -3.99
N SER A 137 -1.04 -28.77 -5.12
CA SER A 137 -0.44 -28.62 -6.45
C SER A 137 -1.28 -27.75 -7.36
N LEU A 138 -0.65 -27.17 -8.40
CA LEU A 138 -1.36 -26.38 -9.42
C LEU A 138 -2.40 -27.21 -10.19
N ALA A 139 -2.19 -28.52 -10.34
CA ALA A 139 -3.14 -29.41 -11.02
C ALA A 139 -4.48 -29.55 -10.29
N GLU A 140 -4.53 -29.27 -8.99
CA GLU A 140 -5.75 -29.33 -8.19
C GLU A 140 -6.52 -28.00 -8.19
N VAL A 141 -5.90 -26.93 -8.69
CA VAL A 141 -6.52 -25.60 -8.76
C VAL A 141 -7.57 -25.61 -9.87
N ARG A 142 -8.81 -25.26 -9.52
CA ARG A 142 -9.95 -25.27 -10.45
C ARG A 142 -10.29 -23.90 -11.01
N GLN A 143 -9.92 -22.84 -10.28
CA GLN A 143 -10.25 -21.47 -10.64
C GLN A 143 -9.25 -20.49 -10.00
N ILE A 144 -8.91 -19.42 -10.72
CA ILE A 144 -8.04 -18.34 -10.24
C ILE A 144 -8.87 -17.07 -10.15
N TYR A 145 -8.81 -16.40 -9.01
CA TYR A 145 -9.45 -15.12 -8.77
C TYR A 145 -8.39 -14.03 -8.66
N SER A 146 -8.56 -12.90 -9.31
CA SER A 146 -7.68 -11.74 -9.13
C SER A 146 -8.28 -10.45 -9.68
N HIS A 147 -7.65 -9.33 -9.36
CA HIS A 147 -7.95 -8.04 -9.97
C HIS A 147 -7.41 -7.98 -11.40
N PRO A 148 -8.10 -7.33 -12.37
CA PRO A 148 -7.67 -7.23 -13.78
C PRO A 148 -6.21 -6.80 -13.95
N HIS A 149 -5.73 -5.84 -13.16
CA HIS A 149 -4.33 -5.36 -13.21
C HIS A 149 -3.33 -6.46 -12.85
N ALA A 150 -3.60 -7.25 -11.83
CA ALA A 150 -2.73 -8.36 -11.43
C ALA A 150 -2.77 -9.50 -12.47
N ILE A 151 -3.94 -9.76 -13.07
CA ILE A 151 -4.08 -10.71 -14.18
C ILE A 151 -3.24 -10.25 -15.38
N ALA A 152 -3.31 -8.97 -15.74
CA ALA A 152 -2.53 -8.40 -16.83
C ALA A 152 -1.02 -8.51 -16.57
N ALA A 153 -0.56 -8.18 -15.36
CA ALA A 153 0.84 -8.29 -14.96
C ALA A 153 1.34 -9.74 -14.95
N ALA A 154 0.49 -10.71 -14.56
CA ALA A 154 0.81 -12.13 -14.51
C ALA A 154 0.54 -12.87 -15.83
N ARG A 155 0.04 -12.21 -16.88
CA ARG A 155 -0.47 -12.83 -18.12
C ARG A 155 0.46 -13.89 -18.68
N LYS A 156 1.73 -13.55 -18.91
CA LYS A 156 2.70 -14.47 -19.49
C LYS A 156 2.89 -15.74 -18.66
N TRP A 157 2.88 -15.62 -17.35
CA TRP A 157 2.98 -16.76 -16.45
C TRP A 157 1.72 -17.63 -16.50
N LEU A 158 0.54 -17.00 -16.48
CA LEU A 158 -0.76 -17.68 -16.57
C LEU A 158 -0.89 -18.45 -17.87
N GLU A 159 -0.54 -17.86 -19.00
CA GLU A 159 -0.53 -18.50 -20.32
C GLU A 159 0.43 -19.69 -20.40
N THR A 160 1.54 -19.66 -19.67
CA THR A 160 2.51 -20.75 -19.70
C THR A 160 2.14 -21.89 -18.75
N ASN A 161 1.60 -21.60 -17.58
CA ASN A 161 1.48 -22.56 -16.49
C ASN A 161 0.04 -22.97 -16.14
N SER A 162 -0.96 -22.20 -16.56
CA SER A 162 -2.35 -22.38 -16.11
C SER A 162 -3.41 -22.16 -17.19
N GLN A 163 -3.09 -22.41 -18.47
CA GLN A 163 -4.00 -22.20 -19.61
C GLN A 163 -5.38 -22.86 -19.47
N HIS A 164 -5.45 -23.97 -18.75
CA HIS A 164 -6.66 -24.76 -18.55
C HIS A 164 -7.48 -24.30 -17.33
N ILE A 165 -6.97 -23.35 -16.55
CA ILE A 165 -7.63 -22.88 -15.33
C ILE A 165 -8.36 -21.58 -15.64
N PRO A 166 -9.70 -21.51 -15.50
CA PRO A 166 -10.45 -20.28 -15.72
C PRO A 166 -10.05 -19.20 -14.72
N VAL A 167 -9.94 -17.96 -15.22
CA VAL A 167 -9.61 -16.78 -14.42
C VAL A 167 -10.87 -15.93 -14.27
N VAL A 168 -11.20 -15.54 -13.03
CA VAL A 168 -12.34 -14.70 -12.68
C VAL A 168 -11.84 -13.39 -12.09
N GLU A 169 -12.35 -12.30 -12.64
CA GLU A 169 -12.02 -10.95 -12.18
C GLU A 169 -12.76 -10.59 -10.89
N THR A 170 -12.06 -9.87 -10.01
CA THR A 170 -12.57 -9.39 -8.73
C THR A 170 -12.21 -7.91 -8.56
N SER A 171 -12.87 -7.24 -7.62
CA SER A 171 -12.66 -5.81 -7.34
C SER A 171 -11.28 -5.48 -6.75
N SER A 172 -10.59 -6.47 -6.16
CA SER A 172 -9.22 -6.33 -5.63
C SER A 172 -8.56 -7.71 -5.45
N THR A 173 -7.23 -7.73 -5.34
CA THR A 173 -6.49 -8.96 -4.98
C THR A 173 -6.83 -9.42 -3.56
N ALA A 174 -7.17 -8.51 -2.65
CA ALA A 174 -7.62 -8.83 -1.30
C ALA A 174 -8.99 -9.54 -1.34
N ALA A 175 -9.97 -9.03 -2.11
CA ALA A 175 -11.27 -9.69 -2.31
C ALA A 175 -11.10 -11.08 -2.96
N ALA A 176 -10.17 -11.23 -3.90
CA ALA A 176 -9.83 -12.52 -4.48
C ALA A 176 -9.33 -13.53 -3.42
N ALA A 177 -8.47 -13.08 -2.51
CA ALA A 177 -7.96 -13.92 -1.43
C ALA A 177 -9.07 -14.35 -0.45
N GLU A 178 -10.01 -13.47 -0.12
CA GLU A 178 -11.18 -13.80 0.72
C GLU A 178 -12.07 -14.86 0.06
N ILE A 179 -12.36 -14.74 -1.24
CA ILE A 179 -13.13 -15.74 -2.00
C ILE A 179 -12.40 -17.08 -2.02
N ALA A 180 -11.09 -17.09 -2.26
CA ALA A 180 -10.31 -18.33 -2.30
C ALA A 180 -10.14 -18.98 -0.92
N ALA A 181 -10.33 -18.22 0.17
CA ALA A 181 -10.26 -18.73 1.54
C ALA A 181 -11.59 -19.35 2.03
N SER A 182 -12.73 -18.99 1.43
CA SER A 182 -14.05 -19.54 1.76
C SER A 182 -14.27 -20.95 1.16
#